data_1454cdd7087ae604b52ed1f037fbcbd6
#
_entry.id   1454cdd7087ae604b52ed1f037fbcbd6
#
_cell.length_a   1.000
_cell.length_b   1.000
_cell.length_c   1.000
_cell.angle_alpha   90.00
_cell.angle_beta   90.00
_cell.angle_gamma   90.00
#
_symmetry.space_group_name_H-M   'P 1'
#
loop_
_entity.id
_entity.type
_entity.pdbx_description
1 polymer ?
#
loop_
_entity_poly.entity_id
_entity_poly.type
_entity_poly.pdbx_seq_one_letter_code
_entity_poly.pdbx_strand_id
1 'polypeptide(L)'
;MRPDAEQVWKNDEIRSRFNRYFSIIKKEKIARYLITKKIPITIELDESIPIEKLWSEHQRARGKFNKFLQELDAQQDPQKYYQKSDTPKVSFLDLKIEIANRILQNCHFCERECNINRENEKGTCRLGKDAYVSSWFHHMGEEAPLIPSGTKN
;
A
#
# COMPACT_ATOMS: atom_id res chain seq x y z
N MET A 1 -13.09 14.93 19.44
CA MET A 1 -12.75 13.47 19.37
C MET A 1 -13.70 12.73 20.29
N ARG A 2 -14.24 11.60 19.87
CA ARG A 2 -15.11 10.80 20.75
C ARG A 2 -14.29 10.23 21.91
N PRO A 3 -14.75 10.34 23.16
CA PRO A 3 -14.01 9.80 24.33
C PRO A 3 -13.73 8.29 24.24
N ASP A 4 -14.63 7.54 23.60
CA ASP A 4 -14.52 6.11 23.35
C ASP A 4 -13.39 5.78 22.36
N ALA A 5 -13.17 6.60 21.34
CA ALA A 5 -12.05 6.43 20.41
C ALA A 5 -10.70 6.60 21.11
N GLU A 6 -10.57 7.52 22.06
CA GLU A 6 -9.35 7.67 22.84
C GLU A 6 -9.05 6.47 23.75
N GLN A 7 -10.08 5.83 24.28
CA GLN A 7 -9.93 4.64 25.12
C GLN A 7 -9.40 3.44 24.32
N VAL A 8 -9.86 3.27 23.07
CA VAL A 8 -9.36 2.23 22.15
C VAL A 8 -7.85 2.36 21.94
N TRP A 9 -7.34 3.58 21.78
CA TRP A 9 -5.91 3.84 21.58
C TRP A 9 -5.06 3.65 22.86
N LYS A 10 -5.67 3.63 24.02
CA LYS A 10 -5.00 3.34 25.31
C LYS A 10 -4.97 1.85 25.64
N ASN A 11 -5.71 1.02 24.90
CA ASN A 11 -5.73 -0.42 25.12
C ASN A 11 -4.42 -1.07 24.64
N ASP A 12 -3.71 -1.74 25.55
CA ASP A 12 -2.39 -2.32 25.26
C ASP A 12 -2.45 -3.47 24.24
N GLU A 13 -3.51 -4.27 24.24
CA GLU A 13 -3.69 -5.33 23.25
C GLU A 13 -3.84 -4.74 21.83
N ILE A 14 -4.66 -3.70 21.69
CA ILE A 14 -4.85 -3.01 20.39
C ILE A 14 -3.54 -2.36 19.96
N ARG A 15 -2.85 -1.68 20.86
CA ARG A 15 -1.54 -1.07 20.57
C ARG A 15 -0.51 -2.10 20.12
N SER A 16 -0.48 -3.26 20.77
CA SER A 16 0.42 -4.35 20.40
C SER A 16 0.13 -4.85 18.98
N ARG A 17 -1.15 -5.11 18.66
CA ARG A 17 -1.57 -5.57 17.33
C ARG A 17 -1.30 -4.54 16.21
N PHE A 18 -1.43 -3.25 16.50
CA PHE A 18 -1.20 -2.13 15.59
C PHE A 18 0.15 -1.43 15.80
N ASN A 19 1.11 -2.08 16.45
CA ASN A 19 2.38 -1.48 16.82
C ASN A 19 3.07 -0.78 15.64
N ARG A 20 3.16 -1.44 14.46
CA ARG A 20 3.78 -0.83 13.29
C ARG A 20 3.05 0.42 12.81
N TYR A 21 1.72 0.45 12.89
CA TYR A 21 0.91 1.60 12.52
C TYR A 21 1.24 2.80 13.42
N PHE A 22 1.29 2.60 14.74
CA PHE A 22 1.68 3.65 15.69
C PHE A 22 3.11 4.15 15.46
N SER A 23 4.04 3.23 15.18
CA SER A 23 5.42 3.61 14.88
C SER A 23 5.53 4.43 13.57
N ILE A 24 4.69 4.16 12.57
CA ILE A 24 4.62 4.97 11.34
C ILE A 24 4.12 6.39 11.65
N ILE A 25 3.05 6.53 12.45
CA ILE A 25 2.51 7.83 12.86
C ILE A 25 3.56 8.65 13.60
N LYS A 26 4.32 8.02 14.49
CA LYS A 26 5.42 8.64 15.23
C LYS A 26 6.69 8.88 14.40
N LYS A 27 6.67 8.50 13.11
CA LYS A 27 7.83 8.55 12.20
C LYS A 27 9.01 7.66 12.63
N GLU A 28 8.77 6.71 13.50
CA GLU A 28 9.76 5.71 13.94
C GLU A 28 9.96 4.60 12.89
N LYS A 29 8.99 4.41 11.98
CA LYS A 29 9.04 3.43 10.88
C LYS A 29 8.52 4.03 9.58
N ILE A 30 8.90 3.39 8.47
CA ILE A 30 8.45 3.77 7.13
C ILE A 30 7.23 2.95 6.71
N ALA A 31 6.26 3.59 6.08
CA ALA A 31 5.09 2.91 5.53
C ALA A 31 5.49 1.94 4.39
N ARG A 32 4.89 0.75 4.36
CA ARG A 32 5.28 -0.31 3.42
C ARG A 32 5.16 0.11 1.95
N TYR A 33 4.15 0.90 1.59
CA TYR A 33 3.99 1.36 0.21
C TYR A 33 5.13 2.29 -0.24
N LEU A 34 5.68 3.10 0.69
CA LEU A 34 6.86 3.92 0.41
C LEU A 34 8.09 3.04 0.17
N ILE A 35 8.25 1.98 0.97
CA ILE A 35 9.36 1.04 0.81
C ILE A 35 9.30 0.37 -0.57
N THR A 36 8.12 -0.01 -1.06
CA THR A 36 7.98 -0.61 -2.40
C THR A 36 8.50 0.28 -3.53
N LYS A 37 8.44 1.61 -3.35
CA LYS A 37 8.99 2.59 -4.32
C LYS A 37 10.52 2.57 -4.42
N LYS A 38 11.21 2.03 -3.41
CA LYS A 38 12.68 1.95 -3.35
C LYS A 38 13.24 0.64 -3.87
N ILE A 39 12.38 -0.34 -4.16
CA ILE A 39 12.81 -1.67 -4.58
C ILE A 39 12.84 -1.73 -6.11
N PRO A 40 14.03 -1.87 -6.74
CA PRO A 40 14.12 -1.99 -8.18
C PRO A 40 13.63 -3.36 -8.65
N ILE A 41 12.95 -3.37 -9.79
CA ILE A 41 12.65 -4.58 -10.55
C ILE A 41 13.64 -4.73 -11.70
N THR A 42 13.70 -5.93 -12.30
CA THR A 42 14.69 -6.23 -13.35
C THR A 42 14.08 -6.45 -14.72
N ILE A 43 12.77 -6.42 -14.81
CA ILE A 43 12.06 -6.52 -16.08
C ILE A 43 11.50 -5.15 -16.47
N GLU A 44 11.39 -4.88 -17.75
CA GLU A 44 10.60 -3.78 -18.25
C GLU A 44 9.11 -4.13 -18.10
N LEU A 45 8.28 -3.13 -17.81
CA LEU A 45 6.83 -3.30 -17.74
C LEU A 45 6.26 -2.96 -19.12
N ASP A 46 5.88 -4.00 -19.85
CA ASP A 46 5.41 -3.96 -21.23
C ASP A 46 4.19 -4.87 -21.35
N GLU A 47 3.22 -4.50 -22.17
CA GLU A 47 2.00 -5.28 -22.38
C GLU A 47 2.25 -6.68 -22.93
N SER A 48 3.36 -6.89 -23.64
CA SER A 48 3.74 -8.19 -24.19
C SER A 48 4.25 -9.18 -23.13
N ILE A 49 4.61 -8.72 -21.94
CA ILE A 49 5.13 -9.58 -20.87
C ILE A 49 4.02 -10.47 -20.31
N PRO A 50 4.17 -11.82 -20.35
CA PRO A 50 3.20 -12.73 -19.74
C PRO A 50 3.02 -12.48 -18.24
N ILE A 51 1.80 -12.63 -17.75
CA ILE A 51 1.47 -12.36 -16.35
C ILE A 51 2.26 -13.25 -15.38
N GLU A 52 2.62 -14.46 -15.79
CA GLU A 52 3.44 -15.40 -15.02
C GLU A 52 4.85 -14.83 -14.77
N LYS A 53 5.42 -14.11 -15.73
CA LYS A 53 6.70 -13.41 -15.57
C LYS A 53 6.57 -12.25 -14.58
N LEU A 54 5.47 -11.50 -14.62
CA LEU A 54 5.20 -10.44 -13.66
C LEU A 54 5.11 -11.00 -12.23
N TRP A 55 4.41 -12.13 -12.06
CA TRP A 55 4.33 -12.79 -10.76
C TRP A 55 5.67 -13.35 -10.29
N SER A 56 6.48 -13.92 -11.18
CA SER A 56 7.84 -14.39 -10.85
C SER A 56 8.72 -13.23 -10.37
N GLU A 57 8.67 -12.10 -11.08
CA GLU A 57 9.38 -10.89 -10.67
C GLU A 57 8.85 -10.33 -9.34
N HIS A 58 7.53 -10.40 -9.12
CA HIS A 58 6.92 -9.99 -7.85
C HIS A 58 7.47 -10.79 -6.67
N GLN A 59 7.63 -12.12 -6.81
CA GLN A 59 8.23 -12.94 -5.74
C GLN A 59 9.68 -12.55 -5.48
N ARG A 60 10.46 -12.28 -6.53
CA ARG A 60 11.85 -11.83 -6.42
C ARG A 60 11.96 -10.46 -5.75
N ALA A 61 11.15 -9.51 -6.18
CA ALA A 61 11.10 -8.15 -5.61
C ALA A 61 10.62 -8.18 -4.14
N ARG A 62 9.70 -9.09 -3.79
CA ARG A 62 9.26 -9.33 -2.41
C ARG A 62 10.41 -9.75 -1.49
N GLY A 63 11.34 -10.58 -1.99
CA GLY A 63 12.55 -10.94 -1.24
C GLY A 63 13.41 -9.72 -0.92
N LYS A 64 13.68 -8.88 -1.92
CA LYS A 64 14.42 -7.62 -1.74
C LYS A 64 13.69 -6.66 -0.80
N PHE A 65 12.38 -6.54 -0.95
CA PHE A 65 11.53 -5.71 -0.07
C PHE A 65 11.65 -6.14 1.40
N ASN A 66 11.56 -7.44 1.68
CA ASN A 66 11.66 -7.95 3.06
C ASN A 66 13.03 -7.65 3.67
N LYS A 67 14.10 -7.81 2.89
CA LYS A 67 15.45 -7.48 3.32
C LYS A 67 15.58 -5.99 3.64
N PHE A 68 15.18 -5.13 2.73
CA PHE A 68 15.26 -3.68 2.91
C PHE A 68 14.37 -3.18 4.07
N LEU A 69 13.20 -3.81 4.26
CA LEU A 69 12.33 -3.55 5.42
C LEU A 69 13.04 -3.84 6.74
N GLN A 70 13.75 -4.99 6.84
CA GLN A 70 14.51 -5.34 8.02
C GLN A 70 15.69 -4.37 8.26
N GLU A 71 16.39 -3.99 7.20
CA GLU A 71 17.47 -2.99 7.26
C GLU A 71 16.96 -1.65 7.79
N LEU A 72 15.80 -1.16 7.26
CA LEU A 72 15.16 0.06 7.72
C LEU A 72 14.72 -0.02 9.18
N ASP A 73 14.09 -1.12 9.56
CA ASP A 73 13.57 -1.30 10.93
C ASP A 73 14.70 -1.43 11.98
N ALA A 74 15.92 -1.73 11.55
CA ALA A 74 17.12 -1.79 12.39
C ALA A 74 17.85 -0.43 12.54
N GLN A 75 17.50 0.59 11.75
CA GLN A 75 18.13 1.91 11.81
C GLN A 75 17.67 2.70 13.03
N GLN A 76 18.59 3.49 13.61
CA GLN A 76 18.23 4.49 14.64
C GLN A 76 17.37 5.62 14.08
N ASP A 77 17.59 6.01 12.82
CA ASP A 77 16.81 7.00 12.09
C ASP A 77 16.36 6.42 10.72
N PRO A 78 15.25 5.67 10.70
CA PRO A 78 14.72 5.07 9.47
C PRO A 78 14.33 6.11 8.43
N GLN A 79 13.90 7.31 8.84
CA GLN A 79 13.50 8.37 7.92
C GLN A 79 14.69 8.88 7.11
N LYS A 80 15.79 9.17 7.78
CA LYS A 80 17.02 9.62 7.15
C LYS A 80 17.63 8.56 6.24
N TYR A 81 17.63 7.31 6.69
CA TYR A 81 18.10 6.17 5.87
C TYR A 81 17.27 6.01 4.60
N TYR A 82 15.93 6.04 4.72
CA TYR A 82 15.00 6.00 3.59
C TYR A 82 15.20 7.13 2.60
N GLN A 83 15.39 8.37 3.09
CA GLN A 83 15.61 9.55 2.23
C GLN A 83 16.91 9.44 1.41
N LYS A 84 17.96 8.86 1.98
CA LYS A 84 19.24 8.64 1.30
C LYS A 84 19.24 7.47 0.33
N SER A 85 18.28 6.57 0.42
CA SER A 85 18.18 5.42 -0.46
C SER A 85 17.73 5.83 -1.86
N ASP A 86 18.33 5.23 -2.88
CA ASP A 86 18.00 5.50 -4.27
C ASP A 86 16.54 5.16 -4.59
N THR A 87 15.98 5.92 -5.54
CA THR A 87 14.65 5.66 -6.08
C THR A 87 14.82 5.18 -7.52
N PRO A 88 14.51 3.91 -7.82
CA PRO A 88 14.64 3.38 -9.17
C PRO A 88 13.61 4.02 -10.12
N LYS A 89 13.94 4.04 -11.42
CA LYS A 89 13.02 4.53 -12.46
C LYS A 89 11.73 3.69 -12.51
N VAL A 90 11.86 2.37 -12.34
CA VAL A 90 10.74 1.44 -12.27
C VAL A 90 10.90 0.60 -11.01
N SER A 91 9.88 0.58 -10.18
CA SER A 91 9.90 0.03 -8.82
C SER A 91 8.96 -1.16 -8.65
N PHE A 92 9.08 -1.82 -7.51
CA PHE A 92 8.15 -2.87 -7.10
C PHE A 92 6.70 -2.37 -6.96
N LEU A 93 6.49 -1.07 -6.67
CA LEU A 93 5.14 -0.50 -6.67
C LEU A 93 4.56 -0.46 -8.08
N ASP A 94 5.36 -0.06 -9.09
CA ASP A 94 4.94 -0.02 -10.48
C ASP A 94 4.57 -1.42 -10.99
N LEU A 95 5.36 -2.43 -10.62
CA LEU A 95 5.05 -3.84 -10.92
C LEU A 95 3.71 -4.27 -10.29
N LYS A 96 3.41 -3.86 -9.06
CA LYS A 96 2.13 -4.17 -8.41
C LYS A 96 0.95 -3.50 -9.12
N ILE A 97 1.14 -2.26 -9.60
CA ILE A 97 0.14 -1.54 -10.37
C ILE A 97 -0.13 -2.27 -11.68
N GLU A 98 0.94 -2.69 -12.38
CA GLU A 98 0.80 -3.44 -13.64
C GLU A 98 0.08 -4.77 -13.43
N ILE A 99 0.44 -5.55 -12.41
CA ILE A 99 -0.27 -6.79 -12.08
C ILE A 99 -1.75 -6.51 -11.79
N ALA A 100 -2.07 -5.45 -11.03
CA ALA A 100 -3.45 -5.07 -10.75
C ALA A 100 -4.23 -4.73 -12.03
N ASN A 101 -3.62 -4.00 -12.96
CA ASN A 101 -4.21 -3.69 -14.26
C ASN A 101 -4.50 -4.96 -15.08
N ARG A 102 -3.57 -5.94 -15.07
CA ARG A 102 -3.79 -7.24 -15.74
C ARG A 102 -4.91 -8.04 -15.09
N ILE A 103 -5.04 -8.00 -13.76
CA ILE A 103 -6.16 -8.64 -13.06
C ILE A 103 -7.50 -8.02 -13.47
N LEU A 104 -7.56 -6.71 -13.77
CA LEU A 104 -8.79 -6.08 -14.26
C LEU A 104 -9.26 -6.64 -15.62
N GLN A 105 -8.35 -7.13 -16.45
CA GLN A 105 -8.67 -7.74 -17.74
C GLN A 105 -9.30 -9.16 -17.61
N ASN A 106 -9.09 -9.81 -16.48
CA ASN A 106 -9.69 -11.09 -16.11
C ASN A 106 -9.96 -11.09 -14.59
N CYS A 107 -11.01 -10.39 -14.18
CA CYS A 107 -11.19 -9.94 -12.81
C CYS A 107 -11.41 -11.07 -11.81
N HIS A 108 -10.42 -11.25 -10.93
CA HIS A 108 -10.46 -12.15 -9.77
C HIS A 108 -9.97 -11.47 -8.48
N PHE A 109 -10.27 -10.17 -8.29
CA PHE A 109 -9.89 -9.42 -7.09
C PHE A 109 -10.59 -9.85 -5.82
N CYS A 110 -11.73 -10.48 -5.92
CA CYS A 110 -12.50 -10.93 -4.78
C CYS A 110 -12.99 -12.37 -5.00
N GLU A 111 -13.56 -12.97 -3.98
CA GLU A 111 -14.12 -14.33 -3.99
C GLU A 111 -15.20 -14.58 -5.04
N ARG A 112 -15.72 -13.54 -5.69
CA ARG A 112 -16.68 -13.69 -6.80
C ARG A 112 -16.02 -14.17 -8.09
N GLU A 113 -14.72 -13.90 -8.26
CA GLU A 113 -13.91 -14.34 -9.42
C GLU A 113 -14.67 -14.30 -10.74
N CYS A 114 -15.33 -13.16 -11.03
CA CYS A 114 -16.24 -13.07 -12.17
C CYS A 114 -15.55 -13.19 -13.54
N ASN A 115 -14.21 -13.17 -13.59
CA ASN A 115 -13.36 -13.42 -14.76
C ASN A 115 -13.72 -12.58 -16.01
N ILE A 116 -14.33 -11.44 -15.82
CA ILE A 116 -14.68 -10.50 -16.89
C ILE A 116 -13.54 -9.51 -17.15
N ASN A 117 -13.53 -8.93 -18.34
CA ASN A 117 -12.70 -7.77 -18.64
C ASN A 117 -13.42 -6.49 -18.20
N ARG A 118 -12.93 -5.86 -17.13
CA ARG A 118 -13.54 -4.65 -16.57
C ARG A 118 -13.37 -3.40 -17.40
N GLU A 119 -12.57 -3.44 -18.45
CA GLU A 119 -12.51 -2.35 -19.43
C GLU A 119 -13.80 -2.27 -20.25
N ASN A 120 -14.42 -3.42 -20.52
CA ASN A 120 -15.58 -3.54 -21.40
C ASN A 120 -16.88 -3.88 -20.66
N GLU A 121 -16.78 -4.49 -19.47
CA GLU A 121 -17.91 -5.03 -18.74
C GLU A 121 -17.90 -4.62 -17.27
N LYS A 122 -19.05 -4.74 -16.63
CA LYS A 122 -19.20 -4.55 -15.18
C LYS A 122 -19.27 -5.90 -14.48
N GLY A 123 -18.47 -6.05 -13.42
CA GLY A 123 -18.50 -7.26 -12.59
C GLY A 123 -19.79 -7.42 -11.80
N THR A 124 -19.89 -8.50 -11.05
CA THR A 124 -21.00 -8.76 -10.09
C THR A 124 -21.20 -7.59 -9.11
N CYS A 125 -20.12 -6.86 -8.78
CA CYS A 125 -20.15 -5.64 -7.98
C CYS A 125 -20.69 -4.41 -8.72
N ARG A 126 -21.10 -4.53 -9.99
CA ARG A 126 -21.57 -3.45 -10.88
C ARG A 126 -20.56 -2.36 -11.19
N LEU A 127 -19.27 -2.60 -10.94
CA LEU A 127 -18.17 -1.69 -11.23
C LEU A 127 -17.39 -2.18 -12.46
N GLY A 128 -16.94 -1.23 -13.29
CA GLY A 128 -15.95 -1.41 -14.34
C GLY A 128 -14.52 -1.27 -13.77
N LYS A 129 -13.59 -0.75 -14.61
CA LYS A 129 -12.20 -0.48 -14.17
C LYS A 129 -12.06 0.74 -13.29
N ASP A 130 -12.95 1.71 -13.46
CA ASP A 130 -12.86 2.98 -12.74
C ASP A 130 -13.30 2.84 -11.29
N ALA A 131 -12.60 3.52 -10.40
CA ALA A 131 -13.00 3.64 -9.00
C ALA A 131 -14.08 4.74 -8.88
N TYR A 132 -15.21 4.40 -8.26
CA TYR A 132 -16.28 5.35 -7.99
C TYR A 132 -16.18 5.85 -6.56
N VAL A 133 -16.16 7.17 -6.41
CA VAL A 133 -16.23 7.80 -5.09
C VAL A 133 -17.69 7.78 -4.63
N SER A 134 -17.97 7.05 -3.57
CA SER A 134 -19.30 6.93 -2.98
C SER A 134 -19.69 8.20 -2.21
N SER A 135 -18.77 8.77 -1.46
CA SER A 135 -18.97 9.98 -0.68
C SER A 135 -17.68 10.77 -0.58
N TRP A 136 -17.78 12.08 -0.52
CA TRP A 136 -16.67 12.97 -0.29
C TRP A 136 -17.10 14.09 0.67
N PHE A 137 -16.36 14.23 1.76
CA PHE A 137 -16.61 15.29 2.75
C PHE A 137 -15.36 15.51 3.59
N HIS A 138 -15.25 16.67 4.21
CA HIS A 138 -14.21 16.95 5.17
C HIS A 138 -14.45 16.18 6.46
N HIS A 139 -13.62 15.18 6.72
CA HIS A 139 -13.58 14.52 8.04
C HIS A 139 -12.82 15.40 9.01
N MET A 140 -13.53 16.01 9.93
CA MET A 140 -12.96 16.88 10.95
C MET A 140 -12.96 16.18 12.30
N GLY A 141 -11.77 15.78 12.77
CA GLY A 141 -11.56 15.41 14.16
C GLY A 141 -12.03 14.02 14.61
N GLU A 142 -12.34 13.11 13.70
CA GLU A 142 -12.83 11.79 14.09
C GLU A 142 -11.75 10.82 14.56
N GLU A 143 -10.55 10.88 13.95
CA GLU A 143 -9.45 9.97 14.29
C GLU A 143 -8.11 10.72 14.35
N ALA A 144 -7.50 10.74 15.51
CA ALA A 144 -6.21 11.41 15.73
C ALA A 144 -5.13 11.06 14.70
N PRO A 145 -5.04 9.80 14.19
CA PRO A 145 -4.06 9.44 13.18
C PRO A 145 -4.28 10.05 11.80
N LEU A 146 -5.51 10.46 11.50
CA LEU A 146 -5.87 11.05 10.20
C LEU A 146 -5.76 12.58 10.20
N ILE A 147 -5.57 13.19 11.37
CA ILE A 147 -5.40 14.63 11.52
C ILE A 147 -3.92 14.97 11.30
N PRO A 148 -3.55 15.75 10.27
CA PRO A 148 -2.18 16.23 10.13
C PRO A 148 -1.73 16.98 11.38
N SER A 149 -0.55 16.65 11.90
CA SER A 149 0.04 17.36 13.04
C SER A 149 0.22 18.83 12.66
N GLY A 150 -0.55 19.72 13.32
CA GLY A 150 -0.50 21.17 13.09
C GLY A 150 -1.80 21.79 12.57
N THR A 151 -2.80 21.01 12.16
CA THR A 151 -4.14 21.56 11.93
C THR A 151 -4.81 21.82 13.28
N LYS A 152 -4.91 23.08 13.65
CA LYS A 152 -5.84 23.52 14.71
C LYS A 152 -7.24 23.54 14.09
N ASN A 153 -8.17 22.86 14.72
CA ASN A 153 -9.61 23.06 14.48
C ASN A 153 -9.98 24.49 14.80
#